data_56ffafede5b84dfb2a951a3eab003d0e
#
_entry.id   56ffafede5b84dfb2a951a3eab003d0e
#
_cell.length_a   1.000
_cell.length_b   1.000
_cell.length_c   1.000
_cell.angle_alpha   90.00
_cell.angle_beta   90.00
_cell.angle_gamma   90.00
#
_symmetry.space_group_name_H-M   'P 1'
#
loop_
_entity.id
_entity.type
_entity.pdbx_description
1 polymer ?
#
loop_
_entity_poly.entity_id
_entity_poly.type
_entity_poly.pdbx_seq_one_letter_code
_entity_poly.pdbx_strand_id
1 'polypeptide(L)'
;MLHTSDLHGERDAFERLVDEALAADGQPPFSDQSIVEARAGQRDYLTVVDDDGALTGAAIARAADPAEFELVIAPFYRGAGRGRRALQSLLERYDDEVLTWAHGDHPAAARLAASTHLTRIRTLYQLRRPLDDALPDVVAFDRFDPARDADEWVALNARVFADHPEQGRITRSDLDARMAEPWFRSDDLLVARSAMGELVGYNWLKIEGDVGEIYVLGIDAQAAGMGLGRKLTAAGLAHMQSRGCRTAALYVDDENERAVRLYRSMGFTDYTTDVQYRRDVRS
;
A
#
# COMPACT_ATOMS: atom_id res chain seq x y z
N MET A 1 22.35 9.39 16.35
CA MET A 1 22.42 10.43 15.31
C MET A 1 21.88 9.88 14.01
N LEU A 2 21.30 10.74 13.13
CA LEU A 2 20.78 10.32 11.81
C LEU A 2 21.84 10.58 10.74
N HIS A 3 22.18 9.57 9.94
CA HIS A 3 23.17 9.68 8.87
C HIS A 3 22.59 9.19 7.56
N THR A 4 22.94 9.85 6.45
CA THR A 4 22.66 9.32 5.11
C THR A 4 23.66 8.20 4.83
N SER A 5 23.16 7.05 4.43
CA SER A 5 23.95 5.83 4.20
C SER A 5 23.65 5.23 2.82
N ASP A 6 24.51 4.34 2.37
CA ASP A 6 24.28 3.53 1.17
C ASP A 6 23.63 2.20 1.57
N LEU A 7 22.39 2.00 1.14
CA LEU A 7 21.65 0.77 1.42
C LEU A 7 22.38 -0.48 0.86
N HIS A 8 23.09 -0.36 -0.27
CA HIS A 8 23.83 -1.50 -0.84
C HIS A 8 25.00 -1.91 0.04
N GLY A 9 25.71 -0.94 0.64
CA GLY A 9 26.81 -1.21 1.56
C GLY A 9 26.39 -1.74 2.94
N GLU A 10 25.16 -1.45 3.35
CA GLU A 10 24.63 -1.83 4.67
C GLU A 10 23.50 -2.87 4.59
N ARG A 11 23.38 -3.56 3.48
CA ARG A 11 22.25 -4.45 3.16
C ARG A 11 21.97 -5.47 4.27
N ASP A 12 22.97 -6.19 4.72
CA ASP A 12 22.78 -7.25 5.74
C ASP A 12 22.34 -6.67 7.08
N ALA A 13 22.80 -5.48 7.44
CA ALA A 13 22.38 -4.81 8.67
C ALA A 13 20.93 -4.31 8.56
N PHE A 14 20.55 -3.79 7.41
CA PHE A 14 19.19 -3.37 7.11
C PHE A 14 18.22 -4.56 7.12
N GLU A 15 18.54 -5.65 6.44
CA GLU A 15 17.70 -6.85 6.39
C GLU A 15 17.48 -7.41 7.81
N ARG A 16 18.54 -7.52 8.63
CA ARG A 16 18.39 -7.91 10.04
C ARG A 16 17.48 -6.98 10.82
N LEU A 17 17.62 -5.67 10.67
CA LEU A 17 16.77 -4.68 11.35
C LEU A 17 15.29 -4.86 10.96
N VAL A 18 15.01 -5.08 9.67
CA VAL A 18 13.65 -5.32 9.15
C VAL A 18 13.08 -6.62 9.72
N ASP A 19 13.86 -7.71 9.72
CA ASP A 19 13.45 -9.01 10.23
C ASP A 19 13.17 -8.96 11.74
N GLU A 20 14.03 -8.30 12.52
CA GLU A 20 13.85 -8.10 13.96
C GLU A 20 12.59 -7.29 14.27
N ALA A 21 12.34 -6.22 13.51
CA ALA A 21 11.15 -5.40 13.66
C ALA A 21 9.88 -6.19 13.27
N LEU A 22 9.91 -6.90 12.15
CA LEU A 22 8.82 -7.77 11.71
C LEU A 22 8.50 -8.84 12.75
N ALA A 23 9.52 -9.50 13.30
CA ALA A 23 9.33 -10.54 14.33
C ALA A 23 8.73 -9.98 15.63
N ALA A 24 9.07 -8.75 16.00
CA ALA A 24 8.57 -8.11 17.21
C ALA A 24 7.18 -7.48 17.05
N ASP A 25 6.90 -6.90 15.90
CA ASP A 25 5.69 -6.11 15.65
C ASP A 25 4.62 -6.88 14.86
N GLY A 26 4.99 -8.02 14.22
CA GLY A 26 4.11 -8.80 13.35
C GLY A 26 3.83 -8.13 11.99
N GLN A 27 4.50 -6.98 11.71
CA GLN A 27 4.32 -6.19 10.50
C GLN A 27 5.67 -5.67 10.00
N PRO A 28 5.90 -5.60 8.67
CA PRO A 28 7.11 -4.99 8.13
C PRO A 28 7.14 -3.50 8.49
N PRO A 29 8.32 -2.95 8.85
CA PRO A 29 8.46 -1.56 9.26
C PRO A 29 8.46 -0.56 8.09
N PHE A 30 8.63 -1.05 6.88
CA PHE A 30 8.66 -0.27 5.63
C PHE A 30 7.74 -0.91 4.59
N SER A 31 7.17 -0.10 3.72
CA SER A 31 6.43 -0.57 2.55
C SER A 31 7.40 -1.21 1.53
N ASP A 32 6.91 -2.19 0.77
CA ASP A 32 7.69 -2.81 -0.32
C ASP A 32 8.15 -1.75 -1.33
N GLN A 33 7.27 -0.80 -1.63
CA GLN A 33 7.57 0.30 -2.56
C GLN A 33 8.73 1.16 -2.06
N SER A 34 8.74 1.55 -0.80
CA SER A 34 9.82 2.34 -0.21
C SER A 34 11.15 1.61 -0.27
N ILE A 35 11.16 0.29 -0.01
CA ILE A 35 12.38 -0.53 -0.11
C ILE A 35 12.88 -0.61 -1.56
N VAL A 36 11.98 -0.83 -2.53
CA VAL A 36 12.34 -0.89 -3.96
C VAL A 36 12.91 0.46 -4.43
N GLU A 37 12.24 1.56 -4.10
CA GLU A 37 12.68 2.91 -4.46
C GLU A 37 14.02 3.28 -3.79
N ALA A 38 14.24 2.87 -2.53
CA ALA A 38 15.52 3.09 -1.85
C ALA A 38 16.66 2.29 -2.52
N ARG A 39 16.41 1.03 -2.90
CA ARG A 39 17.39 0.20 -3.65
C ARG A 39 17.70 0.77 -5.03
N ALA A 40 16.75 1.44 -5.67
CA ALA A 40 16.91 2.13 -6.94
C ALA A 40 17.54 3.53 -6.81
N GLY A 41 17.85 3.99 -5.58
CA GLY A 41 18.39 5.33 -5.32
C GLY A 41 17.38 6.47 -5.52
N GLN A 42 16.08 6.15 -5.54
CA GLN A 42 14.98 7.11 -5.68
C GLN A 42 14.48 7.63 -4.32
N ARG A 43 14.87 6.96 -3.22
CA ARG A 43 14.69 7.40 -1.84
C ARG A 43 16.02 7.34 -1.11
N ASP A 44 16.19 8.26 -0.17
CA ASP A 44 17.34 8.26 0.74
C ASP A 44 17.17 7.14 1.77
N TYR A 45 18.24 6.37 2.00
CA TYR A 45 18.37 5.50 3.15
C TYR A 45 19.15 6.21 4.26
N LEU A 46 18.56 6.25 5.44
CA LEU A 46 19.11 6.97 6.60
C LEU A 46 19.25 6.00 7.77
N THR A 47 20.44 5.93 8.35
CA THR A 47 20.70 5.12 9.55
C THR A 47 20.57 5.94 10.82
N VAL A 48 20.01 5.32 11.85
CA VAL A 48 19.96 5.85 13.22
C VAL A 48 21.01 5.10 14.02
N VAL A 49 22.11 5.76 14.36
CA VAL A 49 23.18 5.16 15.15
C VAL A 49 23.23 5.76 16.56
N ASP A 50 23.74 4.97 17.50
CA ASP A 50 24.05 5.46 18.86
C ASP A 50 25.45 6.12 18.94
N ASP A 51 25.88 6.46 20.14
CA ASP A 51 27.15 7.17 20.36
C ASP A 51 28.38 6.26 20.09
N ASP A 52 28.20 4.94 20.10
CA ASP A 52 29.23 3.95 19.79
C ASP A 52 29.24 3.57 18.29
N GLY A 53 28.35 4.16 17.50
CA GLY A 53 28.18 3.89 16.05
C GLY A 53 27.36 2.65 15.72
N ALA A 54 26.73 2.01 16.70
CA ALA A 54 25.88 0.84 16.44
C ALA A 54 24.55 1.26 15.79
N LEU A 55 24.11 0.49 14.76
CA LEU A 55 22.83 0.69 14.09
C LEU A 55 21.67 0.40 15.07
N THR A 56 20.88 1.41 15.38
CA THR A 56 19.74 1.32 16.32
C THR A 56 18.40 1.52 15.65
N GLY A 57 18.39 1.89 14.39
CA GLY A 57 17.20 2.12 13.59
C GLY A 57 17.53 2.59 12.19
N ALA A 58 16.51 2.77 11.37
CA ALA A 58 16.64 3.30 10.01
C ALA A 58 15.41 4.11 9.61
N ALA A 59 15.59 4.97 8.60
CA ALA A 59 14.49 5.59 7.89
C ALA A 59 14.71 5.50 6.37
N ILE A 60 13.62 5.41 5.64
CA ILE A 60 13.59 5.58 4.19
C ILE A 60 12.82 6.85 3.90
N ALA A 61 13.43 7.79 3.19
CA ALA A 61 12.88 9.13 2.98
C ALA A 61 12.94 9.55 1.52
N ARG A 62 11.94 10.30 1.08
CA ARG A 62 11.89 10.96 -0.24
C ARG A 62 11.77 12.46 -0.03
N ALA A 63 12.75 13.20 -0.55
CA ALA A 63 12.70 14.65 -0.63
C ALA A 63 11.82 15.05 -1.83
N ALA A 64 10.55 15.30 -1.58
CA ALA A 64 9.55 15.74 -2.55
C ALA A 64 8.67 16.80 -1.90
N ASP A 65 7.66 17.27 -2.58
CA ASP A 65 6.64 18.17 -2.04
C ASP A 65 5.26 17.48 -2.19
N PRO A 66 4.69 16.95 -1.08
CA PRO A 66 5.26 16.87 0.28
C PRO A 66 6.42 15.87 0.41
N ALA A 67 7.33 16.11 1.37
CA ALA A 67 8.35 15.13 1.75
C ALA A 67 7.71 13.94 2.44
N GLU A 68 8.26 12.75 2.24
CA GLU A 68 7.70 11.52 2.81
C GLU A 68 8.79 10.66 3.42
N PHE A 69 8.53 10.05 4.58
CA PHE A 69 9.43 9.09 5.17
C PHE A 69 8.72 7.99 5.98
N GLU A 70 9.43 6.90 6.19
CA GLU A 70 9.10 5.81 7.11
C GLU A 70 10.28 5.64 8.07
N LEU A 71 10.01 5.35 9.36
CA LEU A 71 11.03 5.28 10.41
C LEU A 71 10.82 4.03 11.28
N VAL A 72 11.89 3.29 11.51
CA VAL A 72 11.91 2.18 12.48
C VAL A 72 13.05 2.33 13.48
N ILE A 73 12.79 1.95 14.73
CA ILE A 73 13.83 1.71 15.76
C ILE A 73 13.83 0.22 16.09
N ALA A 74 15.01 -0.38 16.04
CA ALA A 74 15.18 -1.80 16.36
C ALA A 74 14.60 -2.10 17.75
N PRO A 75 13.89 -3.22 17.93
CA PRO A 75 13.12 -3.53 19.13
C PRO A 75 13.91 -3.38 20.42
N PHE A 76 15.16 -3.87 20.43
CA PHE A 76 16.06 -3.80 21.61
C PHE A 76 16.38 -2.36 22.04
N TYR A 77 16.37 -1.41 21.11
CA TYR A 77 16.74 -0.02 21.37
C TYR A 77 15.56 0.93 21.63
N ARG A 78 14.33 0.40 21.72
CA ARG A 78 13.11 1.17 22.00
C ARG A 78 13.03 1.60 23.47
N GLY A 79 12.14 2.54 23.77
CA GLY A 79 11.87 3.00 25.14
C GLY A 79 12.87 4.03 25.69
N ALA A 80 14.01 4.25 25.04
CA ALA A 80 15.08 5.17 25.48
C ALA A 80 15.06 6.54 24.74
N GLY A 81 13.93 6.93 24.15
CA GLY A 81 13.78 8.22 23.46
C GLY A 81 14.44 8.32 22.07
N ARG A 82 15.04 7.24 21.56
CA ARG A 82 15.71 7.23 20.23
C ARG A 82 14.74 7.56 19.10
N GLY A 83 13.54 6.95 19.09
CA GLY A 83 12.51 7.24 18.10
C GLY A 83 12.12 8.72 18.05
N ARG A 84 11.97 9.38 19.23
CA ARG A 84 11.67 10.81 19.27
C ARG A 84 12.80 11.63 18.68
N ARG A 85 14.06 11.36 19.05
CA ARG A 85 15.21 12.09 18.49
C ARG A 85 15.35 11.91 16.99
N ALA A 86 15.19 10.67 16.51
CA ALA A 86 15.25 10.39 15.07
C ALA A 86 14.12 11.09 14.31
N LEU A 87 12.87 11.02 14.82
CA LEU A 87 11.74 11.73 14.23
C LEU A 87 11.94 13.24 14.21
N GLN A 88 12.43 13.85 15.30
CA GLN A 88 12.74 15.28 15.34
C GLN A 88 13.79 15.67 14.29
N SER A 89 14.89 14.89 14.17
CA SER A 89 15.91 15.14 13.14
C SER A 89 15.37 14.99 11.72
N LEU A 90 14.45 14.05 11.47
CA LEU A 90 13.77 13.93 10.17
C LEU A 90 12.88 15.14 9.90
N LEU A 91 12.12 15.59 10.89
CA LEU A 91 11.25 16.76 10.77
C LEU A 91 12.04 18.08 10.60
N GLU A 92 13.25 18.17 11.16
CA GLU A 92 14.15 19.32 10.98
C GLU A 92 14.83 19.34 9.61
N ARG A 93 14.92 18.19 8.92
CA ARG A 93 15.52 18.07 7.59
C ARG A 93 14.65 18.67 6.48
N TYR A 94 13.34 18.76 6.70
CA TYR A 94 12.37 19.25 5.73
C TYR A 94 11.61 20.43 6.31
N ASP A 95 11.55 21.55 5.59
CA ASP A 95 10.84 22.76 6.00
C ASP A 95 9.36 22.74 5.56
N ASP A 96 9.06 22.01 4.50
CA ASP A 96 7.73 21.92 3.89
C ASP A 96 6.82 20.91 4.60
N GLU A 97 5.67 20.65 4.00
CA GLU A 97 4.75 19.59 4.43
C GLU A 97 5.47 18.24 4.45
N VAL A 98 5.24 17.49 5.51
CA VAL A 98 5.86 16.17 5.70
C VAL A 98 4.79 15.12 5.94
N LEU A 99 4.88 14.01 5.23
CA LEU A 99 4.09 12.81 5.42
C LEU A 99 4.94 11.67 6.00
N THR A 100 4.36 10.88 6.88
CA THR A 100 5.02 9.66 7.39
C THR A 100 4.02 8.56 7.63
N TRP A 101 4.39 7.34 7.23
CA TRP A 101 3.60 6.14 7.49
C TRP A 101 4.05 5.43 8.77
N ALA A 102 3.07 4.92 9.51
CA ALA A 102 3.26 4.00 10.62
C ALA A 102 2.51 2.70 10.31
N HIS A 103 3.27 1.66 9.98
CA HIS A 103 2.72 0.34 9.67
C HIS A 103 2.29 -0.39 10.94
N GLY A 104 1.12 -1.06 10.89
CA GLY A 104 0.57 -1.81 12.01
C GLY A 104 -0.08 -0.95 13.10
N ASP A 105 -0.29 0.35 12.91
CA ASP A 105 -0.82 1.32 13.92
C ASP A 105 -0.18 1.15 15.31
N HIS A 106 1.15 1.01 15.33
CA HIS A 106 1.89 0.72 16.56
C HIS A 106 1.68 1.84 17.60
N PRO A 107 1.30 1.53 18.87
CA PRO A 107 0.98 2.56 19.86
C PRO A 107 2.10 3.56 20.15
N ALA A 108 3.38 3.18 19.92
CA ALA A 108 4.51 4.11 20.05
C ALA A 108 4.51 5.16 18.92
N ALA A 109 4.08 4.83 17.71
CA ALA A 109 4.00 5.76 16.59
C ALA A 109 2.95 6.85 16.90
N ALA A 110 1.77 6.48 17.40
CA ALA A 110 0.74 7.42 17.80
C ALA A 110 1.22 8.39 18.90
N ARG A 111 1.97 7.87 19.91
CA ARG A 111 2.57 8.72 20.96
C ARG A 111 3.65 9.64 20.42
N LEU A 112 4.48 9.16 19.51
CA LEU A 112 5.50 9.99 18.85
C LEU A 112 4.85 11.10 18.03
N ALA A 113 3.87 10.77 17.19
CA ALA A 113 3.10 11.71 16.39
C ALA A 113 2.50 12.83 17.26
N ALA A 114 1.79 12.47 18.33
CA ALA A 114 1.20 13.43 19.26
C ALA A 114 2.26 14.34 19.90
N SER A 115 3.44 13.79 20.26
CA SER A 115 4.52 14.54 20.91
C SER A 115 5.31 15.45 19.98
N THR A 116 5.13 15.33 18.68
CA THR A 116 5.79 16.12 17.62
C THR A 116 4.78 16.91 16.77
N HIS A 117 3.52 16.99 17.23
CA HIS A 117 2.44 17.72 16.58
C HIS A 117 2.15 17.24 15.15
N LEU A 118 2.30 15.95 14.90
CA LEU A 118 1.84 15.31 13.68
C LEU A 118 0.35 14.98 13.81
N THR A 119 -0.41 15.26 12.75
CA THR A 119 -1.85 14.98 12.67
C THR A 119 -2.07 13.69 11.87
N ARG A 120 -2.89 12.78 12.39
CA ARG A 120 -3.37 11.61 11.63
C ARG A 120 -4.30 12.10 10.53
N ILE A 121 -3.99 11.76 9.28
CA ILE A 121 -4.73 12.22 8.10
C ILE A 121 -5.32 11.08 7.28
N ARG A 122 -4.83 9.84 7.42
CA ARG A 122 -5.29 8.70 6.63
C ARG A 122 -5.12 7.42 7.43
N THR A 123 -6.05 6.50 7.24
CA THR A 123 -5.98 5.14 7.77
C THR A 123 -6.22 4.16 6.63
N LEU A 124 -5.28 3.26 6.41
CA LEU A 124 -5.35 2.24 5.39
C LEU A 124 -5.49 0.87 6.06
N TYR A 125 -6.61 0.20 5.86
CA TYR A 125 -6.79 -1.17 6.30
C TYR A 125 -6.20 -2.13 5.28
N GLN A 126 -5.40 -3.08 5.73
CA GLN A 126 -5.20 -4.31 4.99
C GLN A 126 -6.22 -5.34 5.50
N LEU A 127 -7.07 -5.80 4.62
CA LEU A 127 -8.05 -6.84 4.94
C LEU A 127 -7.62 -8.15 4.30
N ARG A 128 -7.86 -9.27 5.00
CA ARG A 128 -7.59 -10.62 4.48
C ARG A 128 -8.76 -11.54 4.65
N ARG A 129 -8.82 -12.56 3.79
CA ARG A 129 -9.79 -13.61 3.82
C ARG A 129 -9.14 -14.94 3.40
N PRO A 130 -9.38 -16.08 4.11
CA PRO A 130 -9.07 -17.41 3.59
C PRO A 130 -9.87 -17.72 2.32
N LEU A 131 -9.29 -18.50 1.42
CA LEU A 131 -9.93 -18.95 0.15
C LEU A 131 -10.30 -20.43 0.18
N ASP A 132 -10.41 -21.04 1.36
CA ASP A 132 -10.85 -22.41 1.62
C ASP A 132 -12.37 -22.53 1.76
N ASP A 133 -13.06 -21.42 2.03
CA ASP A 133 -14.51 -21.35 2.15
C ASP A 133 -15.22 -21.36 0.79
N ALA A 134 -16.48 -21.82 0.80
CA ALA A 134 -17.36 -21.73 -0.37
C ALA A 134 -17.50 -20.26 -0.82
N LEU A 135 -17.22 -20.03 -2.09
CA LEU A 135 -17.41 -18.71 -2.69
C LEU A 135 -18.89 -18.51 -3.07
N PRO A 136 -19.40 -17.27 -3.02
CA PRO A 136 -20.73 -16.97 -3.52
C PRO A 136 -20.83 -17.24 -5.03
N ASP A 137 -22.06 -17.31 -5.56
CA ASP A 137 -22.31 -17.50 -6.98
C ASP A 137 -21.44 -16.57 -7.84
N VAL A 138 -20.64 -17.17 -8.71
CA VAL A 138 -19.65 -16.47 -9.52
C VAL A 138 -20.21 -16.21 -10.91
N VAL A 139 -20.24 -14.95 -11.30
CA VAL A 139 -20.52 -14.53 -12.68
C VAL A 139 -19.19 -14.47 -13.43
N ALA A 140 -19.14 -15.00 -14.63
CA ALA A 140 -17.97 -14.90 -15.50
C ALA A 140 -17.83 -13.45 -16.04
N PHE A 141 -16.59 -12.98 -16.08
CA PHE A 141 -16.20 -11.70 -16.66
C PHE A 141 -15.14 -11.91 -17.74
N ASP A 142 -15.09 -10.99 -18.67
CA ASP A 142 -14.05 -10.96 -19.69
C ASP A 142 -12.68 -10.71 -19.06
N ARG A 143 -11.63 -11.07 -19.80
CA ARG A 143 -10.25 -10.76 -19.45
C ARG A 143 -9.80 -9.51 -20.21
N PHE A 144 -8.93 -8.76 -19.55
CA PHE A 144 -8.32 -7.58 -20.13
C PHE A 144 -7.45 -7.97 -21.33
N ASP A 145 -7.66 -7.29 -22.45
CA ASP A 145 -6.81 -7.38 -23.63
C ASP A 145 -6.06 -6.05 -23.79
N PRO A 146 -4.73 -6.02 -23.56
CA PRO A 146 -3.95 -4.78 -23.65
C PRO A 146 -4.11 -4.05 -24.99
N ALA A 147 -4.27 -4.79 -26.09
CA ALA A 147 -4.38 -4.19 -27.42
C ALA A 147 -5.74 -3.50 -27.64
N ARG A 148 -6.78 -4.00 -26.99
CA ARG A 148 -8.15 -3.49 -27.13
C ARG A 148 -8.53 -2.52 -26.04
N ASP A 149 -8.14 -2.83 -24.77
CA ASP A 149 -8.78 -2.26 -23.58
C ASP A 149 -7.94 -1.20 -22.89
N ALA A 150 -6.64 -1.06 -23.20
CA ALA A 150 -5.73 -0.27 -22.40
C ALA A 150 -6.12 1.22 -22.30
N ASP A 151 -6.47 1.85 -23.42
CA ASP A 151 -6.85 3.26 -23.42
C ASP A 151 -8.21 3.48 -22.76
N GLU A 152 -9.15 2.56 -22.96
CA GLU A 152 -10.46 2.60 -22.32
C GLU A 152 -10.35 2.38 -20.81
N TRP A 153 -9.46 1.47 -20.38
CA TRP A 153 -9.17 1.23 -18.95
C TRP A 153 -8.60 2.49 -18.29
N VAL A 154 -7.62 3.17 -18.91
CA VAL A 154 -7.04 4.42 -18.39
C VAL A 154 -8.13 5.48 -18.22
N ALA A 155 -8.99 5.64 -19.23
CA ALA A 155 -10.09 6.59 -19.16
C ALA A 155 -11.12 6.24 -18.06
N LEU A 156 -11.46 4.96 -17.91
CA LEU A 156 -12.34 4.49 -16.85
C LEU A 156 -11.70 4.71 -15.48
N ASN A 157 -10.42 4.34 -15.31
CA ASN A 157 -9.69 4.50 -14.04
C ASN A 157 -9.65 5.97 -13.61
N ALA A 158 -9.37 6.90 -14.52
CA ALA A 158 -9.37 8.34 -14.23
C ALA A 158 -10.74 8.84 -13.77
N ARG A 159 -11.84 8.33 -14.33
CA ARG A 159 -13.20 8.70 -13.89
C ARG A 159 -13.54 8.11 -12.53
N VAL A 160 -13.21 6.84 -12.32
CA VAL A 160 -13.54 6.12 -11.07
C VAL A 160 -12.80 6.70 -9.87
N PHE A 161 -11.56 7.12 -10.08
CA PHE A 161 -10.66 7.61 -9.04
C PHE A 161 -10.36 9.12 -9.17
N ALA A 162 -11.30 9.90 -9.71
CA ALA A 162 -11.09 11.33 -9.95
C ALA A 162 -10.64 12.12 -8.71
N ASP A 163 -11.14 11.72 -7.53
CA ASP A 163 -10.81 12.34 -6.24
C ASP A 163 -9.60 11.68 -5.53
N HIS A 164 -9.06 10.58 -6.09
CA HIS A 164 -7.91 9.90 -5.48
C HIS A 164 -6.60 10.49 -6.00
N PRO A 165 -5.68 10.96 -5.12
CA PRO A 165 -4.52 11.74 -5.51
C PRO A 165 -3.54 10.99 -6.44
N GLU A 166 -3.43 9.69 -6.30
CA GLU A 166 -2.50 8.85 -7.06
C GLU A 166 -3.23 8.07 -8.16
N GLN A 167 -4.23 7.26 -7.78
CA GLN A 167 -4.89 6.31 -8.68
C GLN A 167 -5.60 7.00 -9.85
N GLY A 168 -6.20 8.17 -9.63
CA GLY A 168 -6.90 8.93 -10.68
C GLY A 168 -5.98 9.56 -11.73
N ARG A 169 -4.68 9.63 -11.48
CA ARG A 169 -3.69 10.24 -12.36
C ARG A 169 -2.91 9.24 -13.21
N ILE A 170 -3.24 7.95 -13.13
CA ILE A 170 -2.56 6.91 -13.91
C ILE A 170 -2.69 7.21 -15.39
N THR A 171 -1.55 7.35 -16.05
CA THR A 171 -1.44 7.55 -17.51
C THR A 171 -1.31 6.20 -18.24
N ARG A 172 -1.33 6.23 -19.56
CA ARG A 172 -1.04 5.05 -20.39
C ARG A 172 0.38 4.53 -20.13
N SER A 173 1.37 5.39 -19.98
CA SER A 173 2.75 5.00 -19.67
C SER A 173 2.85 4.30 -18.30
N ASP A 174 2.09 4.76 -17.31
CA ASP A 174 2.05 4.12 -15.99
C ASP A 174 1.39 2.74 -16.05
N LEU A 175 0.34 2.58 -16.85
CA LEU A 175 -0.26 1.28 -17.11
C LEU A 175 0.73 0.33 -17.80
N ASP A 176 1.41 0.81 -18.86
CA ASP A 176 2.41 0.02 -19.57
C ASP A 176 3.57 -0.41 -18.65
N ALA A 177 4.03 0.47 -17.75
CA ALA A 177 5.02 0.14 -16.74
C ALA A 177 4.54 -0.95 -15.77
N ARG A 178 3.29 -0.85 -15.28
CA ARG A 178 2.70 -1.89 -14.42
C ARG A 178 2.49 -3.22 -15.15
N MET A 179 2.15 -3.18 -16.45
CA MET A 179 2.05 -4.39 -17.26
C MET A 179 3.41 -5.06 -17.55
N ALA A 180 4.52 -4.34 -17.39
CA ALA A 180 5.87 -4.87 -17.51
C ALA A 180 6.36 -5.56 -16.21
N GLU A 181 5.64 -5.42 -15.10
CA GLU A 181 5.99 -6.06 -13.83
C GLU A 181 5.90 -7.59 -13.93
N PRO A 182 6.82 -8.34 -13.27
CA PRO A 182 6.87 -9.80 -13.36
C PRO A 182 5.59 -10.53 -12.91
N TRP A 183 4.82 -9.91 -12.02
CA TRP A 183 3.57 -10.47 -11.49
C TRP A 183 2.37 -10.25 -12.42
N PHE A 184 2.45 -9.30 -13.37
CA PHE A 184 1.32 -8.96 -14.23
C PHE A 184 0.96 -10.11 -15.19
N ARG A 185 -0.34 -10.38 -15.27
CA ARG A 185 -0.95 -11.24 -16.29
C ARG A 185 -2.29 -10.65 -16.71
N SER A 186 -2.55 -10.58 -18.00
CA SER A 186 -3.84 -10.09 -18.54
C SER A 186 -5.03 -10.89 -17.99
N ASP A 187 -4.86 -12.19 -17.76
CA ASP A 187 -5.88 -13.05 -17.18
C ASP A 187 -6.25 -12.70 -15.74
N ASP A 188 -5.37 -12.00 -15.01
CA ASP A 188 -5.57 -11.56 -13.64
C ASP A 188 -6.26 -10.18 -13.56
N LEU A 189 -6.62 -9.59 -14.71
CA LEU A 189 -7.41 -8.36 -14.80
C LEU A 189 -8.78 -8.64 -15.43
N LEU A 190 -9.80 -8.75 -14.56
CA LEU A 190 -11.19 -8.98 -14.95
C LEU A 190 -11.83 -7.67 -15.37
N VAL A 191 -12.59 -7.67 -16.45
CA VAL A 191 -13.29 -6.49 -16.95
C VAL A 191 -14.78 -6.72 -17.13
N ALA A 192 -15.57 -5.73 -16.77
CA ALA A 192 -17.02 -5.74 -16.93
C ALA A 192 -17.41 -4.71 -18.01
N ARG A 193 -18.31 -5.11 -18.91
CA ARG A 193 -18.80 -4.27 -20.00
C ARG A 193 -20.29 -3.99 -19.87
N SER A 194 -20.70 -2.84 -20.37
CA SER A 194 -22.10 -2.48 -20.56
C SER A 194 -22.71 -3.29 -21.72
N ALA A 195 -24.02 -3.18 -21.90
CA ALA A 195 -24.72 -3.75 -23.05
C ALA A 195 -24.22 -3.15 -24.41
N MET A 196 -23.58 -2.00 -24.37
CA MET A 196 -23.00 -1.32 -25.56
C MET A 196 -21.53 -1.71 -25.77
N GLY A 197 -20.97 -2.59 -24.94
CA GLY A 197 -19.59 -3.07 -25.02
C GLY A 197 -18.54 -2.20 -24.30
N GLU A 198 -18.93 -1.09 -23.70
CA GLU A 198 -18.03 -0.18 -23.00
C GLU A 198 -17.58 -0.73 -21.64
N LEU A 199 -16.34 -0.48 -21.24
CA LEU A 199 -15.85 -0.83 -19.91
C LEU A 199 -16.56 0.00 -18.83
N VAL A 200 -17.21 -0.70 -17.88
CA VAL A 200 -17.93 -0.08 -16.76
C VAL A 200 -17.42 -0.55 -15.39
N GLY A 201 -16.45 -1.42 -15.37
CA GLY A 201 -15.80 -1.86 -14.15
C GLY A 201 -14.68 -2.85 -14.41
N TYR A 202 -13.82 -3.01 -13.44
CA TYR A 202 -12.72 -3.95 -13.50
C TYR A 202 -12.29 -4.39 -12.09
N ASN A 203 -11.62 -5.54 -12.03
CA ASN A 203 -10.94 -6.04 -10.83
C ASN A 203 -9.56 -6.54 -11.26
N TRP A 204 -8.52 -5.76 -10.93
CA TRP A 204 -7.14 -6.11 -11.20
C TRP A 204 -6.58 -6.86 -9.99
N LEU A 205 -6.09 -8.06 -10.22
CA LEU A 205 -5.53 -8.92 -9.20
C LEU A 205 -4.01 -8.96 -9.33
N LYS A 206 -3.32 -8.98 -8.18
CA LYS A 206 -1.90 -9.25 -8.07
C LYS A 206 -1.75 -10.59 -7.34
N ILE A 207 -1.14 -11.58 -8.01
CA ILE A 207 -1.00 -12.93 -7.47
C ILE A 207 0.49 -13.25 -7.27
N GLU A 208 0.89 -13.44 -6.02
CA GLU A 208 2.25 -13.79 -5.63
C GLU A 208 2.23 -14.94 -4.61
N GLY A 209 2.80 -16.08 -4.99
CA GLY A 209 2.78 -17.29 -4.16
C GLY A 209 1.37 -17.78 -3.87
N ASP A 210 1.00 -17.89 -2.60
CA ASP A 210 -0.30 -18.36 -2.12
C ASP A 210 -1.24 -17.21 -1.68
N VAL A 211 -0.84 -15.96 -1.94
CA VAL A 211 -1.64 -14.76 -1.67
C VAL A 211 -2.08 -14.13 -2.99
N GLY A 212 -3.38 -13.89 -3.11
CA GLY A 212 -3.94 -13.05 -4.17
C GLY A 212 -4.44 -11.74 -3.59
N GLU A 213 -4.04 -10.62 -4.18
CA GLU A 213 -4.47 -9.28 -3.78
C GLU A 213 -5.48 -8.71 -4.78
N ILE A 214 -6.57 -8.14 -4.29
CA ILE A 214 -7.37 -7.20 -5.08
C ILE A 214 -6.56 -5.91 -5.14
N TYR A 215 -5.74 -5.79 -6.19
CA TYR A 215 -4.82 -4.68 -6.36
C TYR A 215 -5.56 -3.36 -6.66
N VAL A 216 -6.53 -3.40 -7.58
CA VAL A 216 -7.44 -2.27 -7.85
C VAL A 216 -8.82 -2.79 -8.28
N LEU A 217 -9.87 -2.32 -7.62
CA LEU A 217 -11.27 -2.53 -8.02
C LEU A 217 -11.90 -1.20 -8.41
N GLY A 218 -12.28 -1.05 -9.66
CA GLY A 218 -12.94 0.15 -10.17
C GLY A 218 -14.33 -0.12 -10.74
N ILE A 219 -15.31 0.72 -10.38
CA ILE A 219 -16.68 0.65 -10.89
C ILE A 219 -17.10 2.04 -11.34
N ASP A 220 -17.51 2.18 -12.60
CA ASP A 220 -18.08 3.42 -13.13
C ASP A 220 -19.31 3.84 -12.31
N ALA A 221 -19.46 5.13 -12.05
CA ALA A 221 -20.58 5.67 -11.30
C ALA A 221 -21.94 5.28 -11.93
N GLN A 222 -22.01 5.15 -13.26
CA GLN A 222 -23.22 4.74 -13.99
C GLN A 222 -23.61 3.28 -13.72
N ALA A 223 -22.65 2.42 -13.39
CA ALA A 223 -22.86 1.02 -13.02
C ALA A 223 -22.93 0.80 -11.50
N ALA A 224 -22.86 1.88 -10.72
CA ALA A 224 -22.90 1.79 -9.25
C ALA A 224 -24.30 1.38 -8.75
N GLY A 225 -24.34 0.68 -7.61
CA GLY A 225 -25.61 0.27 -7.00
C GLY A 225 -26.22 -1.03 -7.56
N MET A 226 -25.77 -1.53 -8.72
CA MET A 226 -26.27 -2.76 -9.35
C MET A 226 -25.56 -4.05 -8.88
N GLY A 227 -24.80 -3.97 -7.80
CA GLY A 227 -24.06 -5.12 -7.24
C GLY A 227 -22.83 -5.53 -8.03
N LEU A 228 -22.39 -4.73 -9.03
CA LEU A 228 -21.26 -5.06 -9.90
C LEU A 228 -19.96 -5.25 -9.10
N GLY A 229 -19.68 -4.40 -8.11
CA GLY A 229 -18.49 -4.53 -7.25
C GLY A 229 -18.47 -5.87 -6.52
N ARG A 230 -19.61 -6.32 -5.97
CA ARG A 230 -19.71 -7.63 -5.32
C ARG A 230 -19.46 -8.79 -6.30
N LYS A 231 -20.02 -8.70 -7.51
CA LYS A 231 -19.84 -9.72 -8.55
C LYS A 231 -18.38 -9.79 -9.02
N LEU A 232 -17.74 -8.65 -9.26
CA LEU A 232 -16.32 -8.58 -9.64
C LEU A 232 -15.40 -9.08 -8.52
N THR A 233 -15.71 -8.74 -7.26
CA THR A 233 -14.96 -9.28 -6.10
C THR A 233 -15.12 -10.79 -6.01
N ALA A 234 -16.34 -11.34 -6.12
CA ALA A 234 -16.58 -12.78 -6.09
C ALA A 234 -15.83 -13.52 -7.23
N ALA A 235 -15.87 -12.95 -8.44
CA ALA A 235 -15.14 -13.50 -9.58
C ALA A 235 -13.61 -13.46 -9.36
N GLY A 236 -13.09 -12.37 -8.76
CA GLY A 236 -11.68 -12.26 -8.39
C GLY A 236 -11.27 -13.33 -7.37
N LEU A 237 -12.06 -13.53 -6.31
CA LEU A 237 -11.81 -14.56 -5.31
C LEU A 237 -11.77 -15.97 -5.93
N ALA A 238 -12.74 -16.29 -6.81
CA ALA A 238 -12.77 -17.56 -7.52
C ALA A 238 -11.56 -17.74 -8.44
N HIS A 239 -11.15 -16.66 -9.11
CA HIS A 239 -9.96 -16.67 -9.95
C HIS A 239 -8.69 -16.94 -9.12
N MET A 240 -8.49 -16.21 -8.01
CA MET A 240 -7.38 -16.43 -7.07
C MET A 240 -7.35 -17.88 -6.57
N GLN A 241 -8.50 -18.43 -6.17
CA GLN A 241 -8.60 -19.83 -5.72
C GLN A 241 -8.21 -20.81 -6.84
N SER A 242 -8.65 -20.58 -8.08
CA SER A 242 -8.29 -21.39 -9.25
C SER A 242 -6.79 -21.33 -9.60
N ARG A 243 -6.12 -20.24 -9.19
CA ARG A 243 -4.68 -20.02 -9.34
C ARG A 243 -3.87 -20.60 -8.17
N GLY A 244 -4.54 -21.24 -7.19
CA GLY A 244 -3.91 -21.90 -6.04
C GLY A 244 -3.63 -20.98 -4.86
N CYS A 245 -4.15 -19.74 -4.85
CA CYS A 245 -4.06 -18.88 -3.69
C CYS A 245 -4.86 -19.46 -2.52
N ARG A 246 -4.32 -19.32 -1.32
CA ARG A 246 -4.99 -19.71 -0.06
C ARG A 246 -5.54 -18.53 0.71
N THR A 247 -5.05 -17.34 0.40
CA THR A 247 -5.45 -16.09 1.06
C THR A 247 -5.75 -15.02 0.01
N ALA A 248 -6.87 -14.34 0.16
CA ALA A 248 -7.15 -13.09 -0.53
C ALA A 248 -6.82 -11.92 0.39
N ALA A 249 -6.18 -10.88 -0.16
CA ALA A 249 -5.83 -9.65 0.52
C ALA A 249 -6.31 -8.44 -0.27
N LEU A 250 -6.44 -7.30 0.39
CA LEU A 250 -6.65 -6.00 -0.23
C LEU A 250 -6.28 -4.88 0.72
N TYR A 251 -6.04 -3.69 0.16
CA TYR A 251 -5.92 -2.45 0.91
C TYR A 251 -7.13 -1.55 0.65
N VAL A 252 -7.62 -0.87 1.68
CA VAL A 252 -8.76 0.03 1.57
C VAL A 252 -8.67 1.15 2.60
N ASP A 253 -8.90 2.39 2.17
CA ASP A 253 -9.00 3.54 3.06
C ASP A 253 -10.23 3.41 3.96
N ASP A 254 -10.11 3.82 5.24
CA ASP A 254 -11.21 3.81 6.20
C ASP A 254 -12.34 4.76 5.80
N GLU A 255 -12.01 5.87 5.13
CA GLU A 255 -12.98 6.82 4.57
C GLU A 255 -13.85 6.20 3.46
N ASN A 256 -13.36 5.15 2.78
CA ASN A 256 -14.15 4.41 1.79
C ASN A 256 -15.08 3.39 2.46
N GLU A 257 -15.96 3.88 3.34
CA GLU A 257 -16.91 3.06 4.10
C GLU A 257 -17.70 2.08 3.22
N ARG A 258 -18.01 2.47 1.96
CA ARG A 258 -18.76 1.62 1.03
C ARG A 258 -17.95 0.38 0.66
N ALA A 259 -16.69 0.54 0.34
CA ALA A 259 -15.79 -0.55 -0.01
C ALA A 259 -15.50 -1.41 1.23
N VAL A 260 -15.24 -0.81 2.39
CA VAL A 260 -15.04 -1.51 3.67
C VAL A 260 -16.26 -2.41 3.99
N ARG A 261 -17.48 -1.86 3.90
CA ARG A 261 -18.72 -2.66 4.11
C ARG A 261 -18.85 -3.79 3.09
N LEU A 262 -18.51 -3.54 1.81
CA LEU A 262 -18.55 -4.58 0.79
C LEU A 262 -17.62 -5.74 1.17
N TYR A 263 -16.34 -5.46 1.42
CA TYR A 263 -15.35 -6.47 1.68
C TYR A 263 -15.63 -7.26 2.96
N ARG A 264 -16.01 -6.58 4.05
CA ARG A 264 -16.42 -7.26 5.30
C ARG A 264 -17.65 -8.15 5.09
N SER A 265 -18.62 -7.73 4.27
CA SER A 265 -19.79 -8.55 3.92
C SER A 265 -19.44 -9.78 3.06
N MET A 266 -18.23 -9.82 2.52
CA MET A 266 -17.67 -10.92 1.74
C MET A 266 -16.65 -11.74 2.52
N GLY A 267 -16.59 -11.59 3.84
CA GLY A 267 -15.78 -12.40 4.74
C GLY A 267 -14.34 -11.92 4.91
N PHE A 268 -13.99 -10.74 4.42
CA PHE A 268 -12.71 -10.13 4.75
C PHE A 268 -12.71 -9.60 6.19
N THR A 269 -11.60 -9.82 6.88
CA THR A 269 -11.37 -9.36 8.26
C THR A 269 -10.11 -8.50 8.32
N ASP A 270 -10.00 -7.67 9.36
CA ASP A 270 -8.83 -6.83 9.58
C ASP A 270 -7.59 -7.70 9.80
N TYR A 271 -6.52 -7.41 9.04
CA TYR A 271 -5.23 -8.06 9.19
C TYR A 271 -4.21 -7.10 9.79
N THR A 272 -4.05 -5.92 9.19
CA THR A 272 -3.25 -4.83 9.74
C THR A 272 -3.87 -3.48 9.38
N THR A 273 -3.38 -2.43 10.05
CA THR A 273 -3.80 -1.05 9.82
C THR A 273 -2.57 -0.19 9.68
N ASP A 274 -2.47 0.55 8.59
CA ASP A 274 -1.42 1.54 8.41
C ASP A 274 -1.99 2.94 8.59
N VAL A 275 -1.21 3.81 9.20
CA VAL A 275 -1.64 5.18 9.51
C VAL A 275 -0.67 6.17 8.92
N GLN A 276 -1.18 7.12 8.16
CA GLN A 276 -0.40 8.24 7.68
C GLN A 276 -0.60 9.46 8.58
N TYR A 277 0.51 10.03 8.97
CA TYR A 277 0.57 11.27 9.73
C TYR A 277 1.15 12.39 8.87
N ARG A 278 0.71 13.62 9.15
CA ARG A 278 1.15 14.83 8.47
C ARG A 278 1.64 15.88 9.47
N ARG A 279 2.71 16.55 9.12
CA ARG A 279 3.07 17.87 9.68
C ARG A 279 2.77 18.91 8.62
N ASP A 280 1.91 19.86 8.97
CA ASP A 280 1.65 21.01 8.12
C ASP A 280 2.88 21.93 8.06
N VAL A 281 2.99 22.72 6.98
CA VAL A 281 4.07 23.72 6.80
C VAL A 281 4.20 24.59 8.04
N ARG A 282 5.40 24.82 8.50
CA ARG A 282 5.65 25.77 9.59
C ARG A 282 5.29 27.18 9.11
N SER A 283 4.26 27.76 9.70
CA SER A 283 3.85 29.17 9.47
C SER A 283 4.86 30.15 10.05
#